data_296e6a3ac7a3f2d5ebc281cc5f382e95
#
_entry.id   296e6a3ac7a3f2d5ebc281cc5f382e95
#
_cell.length_a   1.000
_cell.length_b   1.000
_cell.length_c   1.000
_cell.angle_alpha   90.00
_cell.angle_beta   90.00
_cell.angle_gamma   90.00
#
_symmetry.space_group_name_H-M   'P 1'
#
loop_
_entity.id
_entity.type
_entity.pdbx_description
1 polymer ?
#
loop_
_entity_poly.entity_id
_entity_poly.type
_entity_poly.pdbx_seq_one_letter_code
_entity_poly.pdbx_strand_id
1 'polypeptide(L)'
;MPALPGTFAEDVINQPARAQFEAFLDEHRGELNRCLDGLTEEQARQSLVPSRTTLLGLVKHATFLEKVWFDEAVTCRSRAEIGIPVTSGESFILHDDDTIASVQQAHREACESSRRATSSLGLDDRVYGYWRGPLPLRWVYLHVLRELAQHGGHADILREQILNT
;
A
#
# COMPACT_ATOMS: atom_id res chain seq x y z
N MET A 1 3.26 -13.62 -14.27
CA MET A 1 3.48 -12.22 -13.89
C MET A 1 4.76 -12.15 -13.07
N PRO A 2 5.74 -11.31 -13.40
CA PRO A 2 6.93 -11.22 -12.59
C PRO A 2 6.54 -10.67 -11.20
N ALA A 3 7.00 -11.38 -10.17
CA ALA A 3 6.96 -10.85 -8.79
C ALA A 3 7.63 -9.48 -8.77
N LEU A 4 7.17 -8.59 -7.90
CA LEU A 4 7.94 -7.38 -7.58
C LEU A 4 9.37 -7.86 -7.23
N PRO A 5 10.43 -7.27 -7.78
CA PRO A 5 11.78 -7.63 -7.42
C PRO A 5 11.96 -7.28 -5.93
N GLY A 6 11.79 -8.27 -5.07
CA GLY A 6 11.91 -8.10 -3.64
C GLY A 6 13.28 -8.57 -3.19
N THR A 7 14.07 -7.66 -2.69
CA THR A 7 15.13 -8.00 -1.76
C THR A 7 14.42 -8.40 -0.47
N PHE A 8 14.61 -9.62 0.02
CA PHE A 8 14.02 -10.06 1.28
C PHE A 8 14.64 -9.31 2.45
N ALA A 9 13.86 -9.08 3.52
CA ALA A 9 14.34 -8.36 4.70
C ALA A 9 15.58 -9.02 5.33
N GLU A 10 15.67 -10.35 5.25
CA GLU A 10 16.82 -11.13 5.71
C GLU A 10 18.11 -10.85 4.90
N ASP A 11 17.99 -10.50 3.63
CA ASP A 11 19.14 -10.21 2.77
C ASP A 11 19.80 -8.86 3.12
N VAL A 12 19.09 -8.00 3.84
CA VAL A 12 19.53 -6.63 4.17
C VAL A 12 19.82 -6.39 5.65
N ILE A 13 19.93 -7.44 6.47
CA ILE A 13 20.15 -7.34 7.93
C ILE A 13 21.31 -6.38 8.29
N ASN A 14 22.40 -6.41 7.53
CA ASN A 14 23.60 -5.60 7.77
C ASN A 14 23.72 -4.41 6.82
N GLN A 15 22.68 -4.10 6.05
CA GLN A 15 22.68 -2.96 5.15
C GLN A 15 22.22 -1.67 5.87
N PRO A 16 22.45 -0.48 5.27
CA PRO A 16 21.96 0.79 5.83
C PRO A 16 20.45 0.76 6.07
N ALA A 17 20.00 1.53 7.07
CA ALA A 17 18.60 1.57 7.50
C ALA A 17 17.61 1.81 6.35
N ARG A 18 17.96 2.62 5.34
CA ARG A 18 17.13 2.84 4.18
C ARG A 18 16.84 1.54 3.41
N ALA A 19 17.88 0.75 3.15
CA ALA A 19 17.71 -0.53 2.45
C ALA A 19 16.82 -1.49 3.25
N GLN A 20 16.96 -1.49 4.58
CA GLN A 20 16.10 -2.28 5.46
C GLN A 20 14.65 -1.82 5.38
N PHE A 21 14.37 -0.52 5.49
CA PHE A 21 13.01 0.02 5.39
C PHE A 21 12.35 -0.31 4.04
N GLU A 22 13.09 -0.16 2.95
CA GLU A 22 12.60 -0.46 1.60
C GLU A 22 12.29 -1.96 1.44
N ALA A 23 13.13 -2.85 1.96
CA ALA A 23 12.90 -4.30 1.90
C ALA A 23 11.66 -4.72 2.69
N PHE A 24 11.50 -4.25 3.92
CA PHE A 24 10.30 -4.52 4.72
C PHE A 24 9.02 -3.99 4.07
N LEU A 25 9.07 -2.77 3.51
CA LEU A 25 7.92 -2.23 2.77
C LEU A 25 7.58 -3.10 1.55
N ASP A 26 8.59 -3.51 0.79
CA ASP A 26 8.37 -4.29 -0.44
C ASP A 26 7.83 -5.69 -0.18
N GLU A 27 8.21 -6.31 0.94
CA GLU A 27 7.60 -7.56 1.38
C GLU A 27 6.10 -7.39 1.63
N HIS A 28 5.71 -6.43 2.46
CA HIS A 28 4.29 -6.18 2.76
C HIS A 28 3.49 -5.70 1.55
N ARG A 29 4.09 -4.89 0.67
CA ARG A 29 3.49 -4.52 -0.61
C ARG A 29 3.20 -5.75 -1.46
N GLY A 30 4.17 -6.66 -1.53
CA GLY A 30 4.03 -7.93 -2.26
C GLY A 30 2.96 -8.83 -1.66
N GLU A 31 2.95 -9.01 -0.34
CA GLU A 31 1.96 -9.82 0.38
C GLU A 31 0.54 -9.31 0.14
N LEU A 32 0.29 -8.01 0.35
CA LEU A 32 -1.01 -7.40 0.10
C LEU A 32 -1.44 -7.52 -1.36
N ASN A 33 -0.54 -7.29 -2.31
CA ASN A 33 -0.86 -7.45 -3.74
C ASN A 33 -1.29 -8.89 -4.04
N ARG A 34 -0.56 -9.87 -3.54
CA ARG A 34 -0.80 -11.30 -3.78
C ARG A 34 -1.95 -11.89 -2.99
N CYS A 35 -2.51 -11.21 -1.99
CA CYS A 35 -3.65 -11.75 -1.23
C CYS A 35 -4.89 -12.00 -2.11
N LEU A 36 -4.93 -11.42 -3.32
CA LEU A 36 -5.99 -11.63 -4.31
C LEU A 36 -5.72 -12.79 -5.28
N ASP A 37 -4.51 -13.36 -5.28
CA ASP A 37 -4.13 -14.39 -6.25
C ASP A 37 -4.98 -15.65 -6.11
N GLY A 38 -5.51 -16.14 -7.24
CA GLY A 38 -6.33 -17.35 -7.30
C GLY A 38 -7.77 -17.20 -6.80
N LEU A 39 -8.19 -16.00 -6.41
CA LEU A 39 -9.57 -15.71 -6.05
C LEU A 39 -10.42 -15.36 -7.27
N THR A 40 -11.72 -15.62 -7.18
CA THR A 40 -12.70 -15.04 -8.11
C THR A 40 -13.01 -13.60 -7.75
N GLU A 41 -13.55 -12.82 -8.70
CA GLU A 41 -13.99 -11.44 -8.44
C GLU A 41 -15.04 -11.38 -7.31
N GLU A 42 -15.94 -12.36 -7.25
CA GLU A 42 -16.93 -12.46 -6.19
C GLU A 42 -16.29 -12.70 -4.82
N GLN A 43 -15.32 -13.62 -4.74
CA GLN A 43 -14.57 -13.89 -3.51
C GLN A 43 -13.80 -12.66 -3.03
N ALA A 44 -13.13 -11.95 -3.94
CA ALA A 44 -12.36 -10.76 -3.59
C ALA A 44 -13.22 -9.60 -3.06
N ARG A 45 -14.48 -9.55 -3.45
CA ARG A 45 -15.49 -8.55 -3.03
C ARG A 45 -16.32 -8.98 -1.83
N GLN A 46 -16.14 -10.20 -1.33
CA GLN A 46 -16.98 -10.73 -0.25
C GLN A 46 -16.82 -9.91 1.04
N SER A 47 -17.95 -9.48 1.59
CA SER A 47 -18.03 -8.75 2.86
C SER A 47 -18.22 -9.74 4.00
N LEU A 48 -17.19 -9.93 4.80
CA LEU A 48 -17.17 -10.84 5.96
C LEU A 48 -17.23 -10.13 7.31
N VAL A 49 -17.17 -8.80 7.28
CA VAL A 49 -17.18 -7.94 8.48
C VAL A 49 -18.15 -6.78 8.28
N PRO A 50 -18.67 -6.16 9.35
CA PRO A 50 -19.62 -5.04 9.24
C PRO A 50 -19.07 -3.79 8.55
N SER A 51 -17.76 -3.62 8.54
CA SER A 51 -17.10 -2.49 7.85
C SER A 51 -17.04 -2.72 6.34
N ARG A 52 -16.57 -1.71 5.60
CA ARG A 52 -16.34 -1.80 4.14
C ARG A 52 -15.12 -2.63 3.75
N THR A 53 -14.50 -3.32 4.70
CA THR A 53 -13.26 -4.05 4.48
C THR A 53 -13.53 -5.36 3.73
N THR A 54 -13.02 -5.43 2.51
CA THR A 54 -12.96 -6.64 1.68
C THR A 54 -11.51 -6.85 1.24
N LEU A 55 -11.14 -8.01 0.73
CA LEU A 55 -9.78 -8.22 0.21
C LEU A 55 -9.45 -7.25 -0.93
N LEU A 56 -10.36 -7.09 -1.89
CA LEU A 56 -10.16 -6.14 -2.99
C LEU A 56 -10.05 -4.70 -2.48
N GLY A 57 -10.88 -4.33 -1.50
CA GLY A 57 -10.86 -3.01 -0.85
C GLY A 57 -9.57 -2.74 -0.09
N LEU A 58 -8.96 -3.74 0.55
CA LEU A 58 -7.65 -3.60 1.22
C LEU A 58 -6.53 -3.26 0.26
N VAL A 59 -6.45 -3.93 -0.89
CA VAL A 59 -5.42 -3.62 -1.91
C VAL A 59 -5.66 -2.25 -2.54
N LYS A 60 -6.92 -1.88 -2.77
CA LYS A 60 -7.29 -0.53 -3.23
C LYS A 60 -6.88 0.53 -2.19
N HIS A 61 -7.14 0.27 -0.92
CA HIS A 61 -6.70 1.14 0.19
C HIS A 61 -5.17 1.24 0.29
N ALA A 62 -4.43 0.15 0.08
CA ALA A 62 -2.98 0.19 0.04
C ALA A 62 -2.46 1.12 -1.08
N THR A 63 -3.11 1.13 -2.24
CA THR A 63 -2.82 2.09 -3.32
C THR A 63 -3.04 3.54 -2.85
N PHE A 64 -4.11 3.80 -2.12
CA PHE A 64 -4.38 5.11 -1.53
C PHE A 64 -3.28 5.52 -0.54
N LEU A 65 -2.84 4.62 0.34
CA LEU A 65 -1.75 4.89 1.29
C LEU A 65 -0.44 5.27 0.58
N GLU A 66 -0.07 4.55 -0.49
CA GLU A 66 1.11 4.88 -1.29
C GLU A 66 1.02 6.31 -1.85
N LYS A 67 -0.13 6.67 -2.40
CA LYS A 67 -0.34 8.00 -2.99
C LYS A 67 -0.40 9.12 -1.95
N VAL A 68 -1.00 8.91 -0.79
CA VAL A 68 -1.01 9.90 0.28
C VAL A 68 0.38 10.14 0.85
N TRP A 69 1.11 9.09 1.15
CA TRP A 69 2.35 9.20 1.90
C TRP A 69 3.60 9.41 1.04
N PHE A 70 3.58 8.98 -0.23
CA PHE A 70 4.72 9.13 -1.14
C PHE A 70 4.45 10.05 -2.35
N ASP A 71 3.20 10.45 -2.61
CA ASP A 71 2.91 11.48 -3.61
C ASP A 71 2.47 12.78 -2.90
N GLU A 72 1.30 12.82 -2.24
CA GLU A 72 0.82 14.02 -1.55
C GLU A 72 1.87 14.59 -0.58
N ALA A 73 2.41 13.76 0.32
CA ALA A 73 3.36 14.22 1.33
C ALA A 73 4.70 14.71 0.73
N VAL A 74 5.18 14.08 -0.32
CA VAL A 74 6.47 14.41 -0.95
C VAL A 74 6.35 15.55 -1.95
N THR A 75 5.32 15.52 -2.81
CA THR A 75 5.19 16.50 -3.92
C THR A 75 4.34 17.71 -3.58
N CYS A 76 3.60 17.66 -2.47
CA CYS A 76 2.62 18.68 -2.06
C CYS A 76 1.45 18.87 -3.06
N ARG A 77 1.20 17.89 -3.94
CA ARG A 77 0.02 17.88 -4.81
C ARG A 77 -1.23 17.61 -3.99
N SER A 78 -2.33 18.25 -4.32
CA SER A 78 -3.62 17.98 -3.68
C SER A 78 -4.15 16.59 -4.05
N ARG A 79 -5.02 16.04 -3.23
CA ARG A 79 -5.69 14.76 -3.51
C ARG A 79 -6.48 14.77 -4.81
N ALA A 80 -7.09 15.92 -5.16
CA ALA A 80 -7.80 16.09 -6.43
C ALA A 80 -6.85 15.99 -7.64
N GLU A 81 -5.65 16.58 -7.55
CA GLU A 81 -4.63 16.48 -8.60
C GLU A 81 -4.03 15.08 -8.72
N ILE A 82 -3.92 14.35 -7.61
CA ILE A 82 -3.44 12.96 -7.58
C ILE A 82 -4.53 11.99 -8.05
N GLY A 83 -5.81 12.40 -7.97
CA GLY A 83 -6.96 11.57 -8.31
C GLY A 83 -7.29 10.51 -7.25
N ILE A 84 -7.17 10.88 -5.97
CA ILE A 84 -7.48 9.99 -4.84
C ILE A 84 -8.62 10.56 -3.99
N PRO A 85 -9.34 9.69 -3.23
CA PRO A 85 -10.40 10.11 -2.32
C PRO A 85 -9.95 11.12 -1.26
N VAL A 86 -10.90 11.90 -0.76
CA VAL A 86 -10.64 12.89 0.28
C VAL A 86 -10.36 12.20 1.62
N THR A 87 -11.05 11.11 1.93
CA THR A 87 -10.92 10.39 3.19
C THR A 87 -10.39 8.97 3.01
N SER A 88 -9.73 8.46 4.04
CA SER A 88 -9.26 7.08 4.10
C SER A 88 -10.43 6.08 3.99
N GLY A 89 -11.58 6.37 4.59
CA GLY A 89 -12.76 5.49 4.51
C GLY A 89 -13.32 5.34 3.10
N GLU A 90 -13.23 6.37 2.28
CA GLU A 90 -13.67 6.34 0.88
C GLU A 90 -12.77 5.47 0.00
N SER A 91 -11.50 5.29 0.37
CA SER A 91 -10.57 4.46 -0.39
C SER A 91 -10.91 2.96 -0.41
N PHE A 92 -11.78 2.50 0.51
CA PHE A 92 -12.31 1.13 0.53
C PHE A 92 -13.54 0.94 -0.37
N ILE A 93 -14.12 2.02 -0.93
CA ILE A 93 -15.31 1.92 -1.78
C ILE A 93 -14.91 1.29 -3.12
N LEU A 94 -15.56 0.18 -3.43
CA LEU A 94 -15.39 -0.51 -4.70
C LEU A 94 -16.40 0.02 -5.74
N HIS A 95 -15.92 0.21 -6.96
CA HIS A 95 -16.73 0.54 -8.13
C HIS A 95 -16.91 -0.71 -9.00
N ASP A 96 -17.86 -0.66 -9.93
CA ASP A 96 -18.18 -1.82 -10.79
C ASP A 96 -17.02 -2.23 -11.71
N ASP A 97 -16.17 -1.27 -12.07
CA ASP A 97 -14.98 -1.45 -12.91
C ASP A 97 -13.72 -1.86 -12.15
N ASP A 98 -13.76 -1.88 -10.81
CA ASP A 98 -12.66 -2.42 -10.01
C ASP A 98 -12.61 -3.95 -10.18
N THR A 99 -11.55 -4.45 -10.76
CA THR A 99 -11.28 -5.89 -10.88
C THR A 99 -10.01 -6.25 -10.12
N ILE A 100 -9.81 -7.54 -9.82
CA ILE A 100 -8.56 -8.02 -9.23
C ILE A 100 -7.36 -7.52 -10.05
N ALA A 101 -7.41 -7.69 -11.38
CA ALA A 101 -6.33 -7.27 -12.26
C ALA A 101 -6.07 -5.76 -12.24
N SER A 102 -7.13 -4.93 -12.31
CA SER A 102 -6.99 -3.47 -12.31
C SER A 102 -6.48 -2.94 -10.98
N VAL A 103 -6.97 -3.47 -9.85
CA VAL A 103 -6.56 -3.05 -8.52
C VAL A 103 -5.12 -3.47 -8.21
N GLN A 104 -4.73 -4.70 -8.56
CA GLN A 104 -3.35 -5.16 -8.42
C GLN A 104 -2.38 -4.33 -9.27
N GLN A 105 -2.76 -3.99 -10.50
CA GLN A 105 -1.93 -3.17 -11.40
C GLN A 105 -1.77 -1.75 -10.84
N ALA A 106 -2.86 -1.11 -10.43
CA ALA A 106 -2.83 0.24 -9.84
C ALA A 106 -1.94 0.28 -8.57
N HIS A 107 -1.99 -0.77 -7.75
CA HIS A 107 -1.13 -0.88 -6.57
C HIS A 107 0.35 -1.00 -6.95
N ARG A 108 0.71 -1.84 -7.92
CA ARG A 108 2.11 -1.95 -8.40
C ARG A 108 2.63 -0.62 -8.93
N GLU A 109 1.84 0.08 -9.74
CA GLU A 109 2.20 1.38 -10.31
C GLU A 109 2.38 2.45 -9.22
N ALA A 110 1.54 2.45 -8.19
CA ALA A 110 1.68 3.35 -7.05
C ALA A 110 2.97 3.07 -6.27
N CYS A 111 3.31 1.79 -6.02
CA CYS A 111 4.56 1.42 -5.35
C CYS A 111 5.80 1.88 -6.13
N GLU A 112 5.81 1.72 -7.46
CA GLU A 112 6.90 2.21 -8.30
C GLU A 112 6.99 3.74 -8.30
N SER A 113 5.86 4.44 -8.32
CA SER A 113 5.82 5.89 -8.22
C SER A 113 6.36 6.38 -6.88
N SER A 114 6.05 5.68 -5.79
CA SER A 114 6.59 5.95 -4.46
C SER A 114 8.12 5.83 -4.42
N ARG A 115 8.68 4.77 -5.01
CA ARG A 115 10.13 4.59 -5.11
C ARG A 115 10.79 5.71 -5.90
N ARG A 116 10.21 6.11 -7.04
CA ARG A 116 10.72 7.23 -7.85
C ARG A 116 10.66 8.56 -7.08
N ALA A 117 9.56 8.84 -6.41
CA ALA A 117 9.37 10.08 -5.67
C ALA A 117 10.38 10.26 -4.53
N THR A 118 10.82 9.16 -3.91
CA THR A 118 11.74 9.19 -2.78
C THR A 118 13.21 8.93 -3.14
N SER A 119 13.51 8.61 -4.40
CA SER A 119 14.82 8.14 -4.84
C SER A 119 15.98 9.11 -4.57
N SER A 120 15.72 10.41 -4.60
CA SER A 120 16.71 11.47 -4.36
C SER A 120 16.73 11.99 -2.91
N LEU A 121 15.83 11.49 -2.05
CA LEU A 121 15.68 11.95 -0.67
C LEU A 121 16.47 11.06 0.30
N GLY A 122 17.09 11.67 1.30
CA GLY A 122 17.64 10.97 2.45
C GLY A 122 16.57 10.69 3.51
N LEU A 123 16.83 9.76 4.43
CA LEU A 123 15.88 9.41 5.50
C LEU A 123 15.56 10.58 6.44
N ASP A 124 16.49 11.52 6.59
CA ASP A 124 16.34 12.71 7.44
C ASP A 124 15.78 13.93 6.68
N ASP A 125 15.66 13.83 5.36
CA ASP A 125 15.03 14.88 4.56
C ASP A 125 13.56 15.01 4.91
N ARG A 126 13.06 16.24 4.86
CA ARG A 126 11.70 16.54 5.25
C ARG A 126 10.78 16.61 4.04
N VAL A 127 9.58 16.01 4.19
CA VAL A 127 8.47 16.13 3.25
C VAL A 127 7.43 17.08 3.82
N TYR A 128 6.78 17.87 3.00
CA TYR A 128 6.02 19.06 3.42
C TYR A 128 4.52 18.99 3.13
N GLY A 129 4.06 17.99 2.40
CA GLY A 129 2.64 17.87 2.02
C GLY A 129 1.71 17.34 3.12
N TYR A 130 2.25 17.05 4.31
CA TYR A 130 1.43 16.58 5.42
C TYR A 130 0.84 17.76 6.21
N TRP A 131 -0.46 17.71 6.49
CA TRP A 131 -1.22 18.81 7.09
C TRP A 131 -0.77 19.26 8.50
N ARG A 132 -0.10 18.39 9.26
CA ARG A 132 0.48 18.73 10.58
C ARG A 132 1.88 19.32 10.51
N GLY A 133 2.40 19.52 9.32
CA GLY A 133 3.73 20.08 9.09
C GLY A 133 4.76 19.06 8.62
N PRO A 134 6.02 19.51 8.47
CA PRO A 134 7.05 18.69 7.86
C PRO A 134 7.37 17.43 8.66
N LEU A 135 7.51 16.30 7.95
CA LEU A 135 7.90 15.00 8.49
C LEU A 135 9.23 14.55 7.93
N PRO A 136 10.13 13.95 8.71
CA PRO A 136 11.30 13.27 8.15
C PRO A 136 10.84 12.03 7.36
N LEU A 137 11.50 11.76 6.23
CA LEU A 137 11.13 10.64 5.36
C LEU A 137 11.12 9.30 6.09
N ARG A 138 12.05 9.06 7.04
CA ARG A 138 12.06 7.84 7.86
C ARG A 138 10.76 7.61 8.63
N TRP A 139 10.11 8.69 9.09
CA TRP A 139 8.82 8.57 9.78
C TRP A 139 7.72 8.13 8.82
N VAL A 140 7.73 8.64 7.59
CA VAL A 140 6.79 8.21 6.54
C VAL A 140 6.95 6.72 6.24
N TYR A 141 8.19 6.25 6.07
CA TYR A 141 8.48 4.83 5.89
C TYR A 141 7.93 3.95 7.02
N LEU A 142 8.22 4.32 8.27
CA LEU A 142 7.76 3.57 9.44
C LEU A 142 6.24 3.60 9.58
N HIS A 143 5.61 4.74 9.26
CA HIS A 143 4.16 4.85 9.28
C HIS A 143 3.50 3.94 8.24
N VAL A 144 3.97 3.99 6.99
CA VAL A 144 3.43 3.14 5.92
C VAL A 144 3.68 1.66 6.21
N LEU A 145 4.87 1.31 6.71
CA LEU A 145 5.18 -0.06 7.12
C LEU A 145 4.17 -0.58 8.15
N ARG A 146 3.87 0.20 9.17
CA ARG A 146 2.87 -0.13 10.19
C ARG A 146 1.49 -0.36 9.58
N GLU A 147 1.04 0.54 8.70
CA GLU A 147 -0.25 0.42 8.01
C GLU A 147 -0.33 -0.85 7.15
N LEU A 148 0.70 -1.10 6.35
CA LEU A 148 0.74 -2.28 5.47
C LEU A 148 0.79 -3.59 6.28
N ALA A 149 1.57 -3.65 7.36
CA ALA A 149 1.65 -4.83 8.23
C ALA A 149 0.30 -5.12 8.90
N GLN A 150 -0.38 -4.09 9.40
CA GLN A 150 -1.71 -4.23 10.00
C GLN A 150 -2.74 -4.70 8.99
N HIS A 151 -2.76 -4.12 7.80
CA HIS A 151 -3.69 -4.51 6.74
C HIS A 151 -3.35 -5.87 6.14
N GLY A 152 -2.08 -6.27 6.12
CA GLY A 152 -1.65 -7.62 5.77
C GLY A 152 -2.26 -8.67 6.69
N GLY A 153 -2.19 -8.47 8.00
CA GLY A 153 -2.84 -9.36 8.97
C GLY A 153 -4.37 -9.44 8.80
N HIS A 154 -5.04 -8.33 8.48
CA HIS A 154 -6.47 -8.35 8.14
C HIS A 154 -6.73 -9.16 6.86
N ALA A 155 -5.90 -9.01 5.84
CA ALA A 155 -6.03 -9.72 4.58
C ALA A 155 -5.86 -11.23 4.76
N ASP A 156 -4.90 -11.65 5.57
CA ASP A 156 -4.66 -13.08 5.85
C ASP A 156 -5.88 -13.75 6.46
N ILE A 157 -6.48 -13.13 7.48
CA ILE A 157 -7.68 -13.68 8.15
C ILE A 157 -8.88 -13.69 7.19
N LEU A 158 -9.12 -12.64 6.42
CA LEU A 158 -10.22 -12.61 5.47
C LEU A 158 -10.04 -13.66 4.36
N ARG A 159 -8.82 -13.82 3.86
CA ARG A 159 -8.52 -14.82 2.84
C ARG A 159 -8.73 -16.25 3.38
N GLU A 160 -8.29 -16.54 4.60
CA GLU A 160 -8.54 -17.82 5.25
C GLU A 160 -10.03 -18.12 5.33
N GLN A 161 -10.85 -17.16 5.75
CA GLN A 161 -12.30 -17.34 5.83
C GLN A 161 -12.93 -17.58 4.46
N ILE A 162 -12.52 -16.83 3.43
CA ILE A 162 -13.04 -16.98 2.05
C ILE A 162 -12.73 -18.37 1.48
N LEU A 163 -11.52 -18.87 1.71
CA LEU A 163 -11.10 -20.16 1.15
C LEU A 163 -11.68 -21.36 1.90
N ASN A 164 -12.20 -21.18 3.11
CA ASN A 164 -12.81 -22.23 3.92
C ASN A 164 -14.37 -22.23 3.87
N THR A 165 -14.98 -21.34 3.08
CA THR A 165 -16.40 -21.33 2.77
C THR A 165 -16.69 -22.07 1.46
#